data_14db0c0c80e16d24c99a6dbddebaa29a
#
_entry.id   14db0c0c80e16d24c99a6dbddebaa29a
#
_cell.length_a   1.000
_cell.length_b   1.000
_cell.length_c   1.000
_cell.angle_alpha   90.00
_cell.angle_beta   90.00
_cell.angle_gamma   90.00
#
_symmetry.space_group_name_H-M   'P 1'
#
loop_
_entity.id
_entity.type
_entity.pdbx_description
1 polymer ?
#
loop_
_entity_poly.entity_id
_entity_poly.type
_entity_poly.pdbx_seq_one_letter_code
_entity_poly.pdbx_strand_id
1 'polypeptide(L)'
;MAAKVGLEHEWFHNHDNDEKGNRRYHYRYPLVQYRLMGGCPGLFFLGKGADEAMRLFAQPDWSVTFTRQNKVAHLSEMKRAIQQIGLSQKMQQYRLRSWIAFNQDNYKRYQQTPGLIGRLELMERALAGQILGLATGLGYQFPERFSVAITEWEGASTVTFSKNKMLAFNVSFQTDAVLPLQAGLGRGAGRGFGEIEIG
;
A
#
# COMPACT_ATOMS: atom_id res chain seq x y z
N MET A 1 -4.28 -16.93 -7.09
CA MET A 1 -3.36 -16.10 -7.89
C MET A 1 -1.93 -16.61 -7.81
N ALA A 2 -1.29 -16.60 -6.65
CA ALA A 2 0.08 -17.10 -6.51
C ALA A 2 0.29 -18.52 -7.07
N ALA A 3 -0.67 -19.43 -6.87
CA ALA A 3 -0.60 -20.79 -7.44
C ALA A 3 -0.63 -20.85 -8.98
N LYS A 4 -1.15 -19.82 -9.67
CA LYS A 4 -1.21 -19.77 -11.13
C LYS A 4 0.11 -19.26 -11.77
N VAL A 5 0.90 -18.47 -11.03
CA VAL A 5 2.19 -17.95 -11.50
C VAL A 5 3.40 -18.73 -10.98
N GLY A 6 3.17 -19.82 -10.25
CA GLY A 6 4.21 -20.55 -9.53
C GLY A 6 4.43 -19.98 -8.12
N LEU A 7 4.57 -20.86 -7.15
CA LEU A 7 4.75 -20.49 -5.73
C LEU A 7 6.08 -19.77 -5.44
N GLU A 8 6.97 -19.72 -6.41
CA GLU A 8 8.32 -19.13 -6.28
C GLU A 8 8.35 -17.61 -6.50
N HIS A 9 7.22 -16.99 -6.91
CA HIS A 9 7.17 -15.56 -7.14
C HIS A 9 6.95 -14.79 -5.84
N GLU A 10 8.04 -14.30 -5.26
CA GLU A 10 8.13 -13.46 -4.06
C GLU A 10 7.20 -12.23 -4.08
N TRP A 11 6.83 -11.73 -5.27
CA TRP A 11 6.03 -10.53 -5.45
C TRP A 11 4.59 -10.66 -4.98
N PHE A 12 4.02 -11.87 -5.02
CA PHE A 12 2.66 -12.16 -4.55
C PHE A 12 2.62 -12.53 -3.08
N HIS A 13 3.78 -12.85 -2.49
CA HIS A 13 3.91 -13.19 -1.08
C HIS A 13 5.07 -12.39 -0.48
N ASN A 14 4.81 -11.69 0.62
CA ASN A 14 5.84 -10.95 1.34
C ASN A 14 6.67 -11.87 2.28
N HIS A 15 6.82 -13.14 1.92
CA HIS A 15 7.61 -14.11 2.69
C HIS A 15 8.12 -15.21 1.79
N ASP A 16 9.35 -15.64 2.05
CA ASP A 16 9.90 -16.91 1.57
C ASP A 16 9.76 -17.96 2.66
N ASN A 17 9.61 -19.21 2.24
CA ASN A 17 9.79 -20.33 3.12
C ASN A 17 11.27 -20.76 2.99
N ASP A 18 12.00 -20.79 4.11
CA ASP A 18 13.31 -21.40 4.11
C ASP A 18 13.19 -22.93 3.97
N GLU A 19 14.31 -23.61 3.73
CA GLU A 19 14.37 -25.09 3.60
C GLU A 19 13.82 -25.83 4.82
N LYS A 20 13.67 -25.15 5.96
CA LYS A 20 13.11 -25.67 7.21
C LYS A 20 11.63 -25.28 7.42
N GLY A 21 11.00 -24.65 6.43
CA GLY A 21 9.59 -24.24 6.49
C GLY A 21 9.33 -22.99 7.35
N ASN A 22 10.37 -22.29 7.83
CA ASN A 22 10.20 -21.04 8.55
C ASN A 22 9.89 -19.90 7.58
N ARG A 23 8.92 -19.06 7.92
CA ARG A 23 8.54 -17.89 7.11
C ARG A 23 9.49 -16.74 7.36
N ARG A 24 10.30 -16.39 6.37
CA ARG A 24 11.09 -15.17 6.37
C ARG A 24 10.28 -14.06 5.73
N TYR A 25 9.86 -13.06 6.50
CA TYR A 25 9.12 -11.91 6.00
C TYR A 25 10.07 -10.89 5.38
N HIS A 26 9.79 -10.51 4.12
CA HIS A 26 10.47 -9.40 3.48
C HIS A 26 9.76 -8.10 3.85
N TYR A 27 10.45 -7.22 4.58
CA TYR A 27 9.99 -5.88 4.92
C TYR A 27 10.25 -4.92 3.76
N ARG A 28 9.74 -5.25 2.57
CA ARG A 28 9.81 -4.37 1.40
C ARG A 28 8.42 -3.86 1.04
N TYR A 29 8.36 -2.72 0.36
CA TYR A 29 7.12 -2.17 -0.13
C TYR A 29 6.45 -3.13 -1.12
N PRO A 30 5.13 -3.41 -0.99
CA PRO A 30 4.44 -4.36 -1.86
C PRO A 30 4.16 -3.73 -3.24
N LEU A 31 4.81 -4.24 -4.28
CA LEU A 31 4.59 -3.79 -5.66
C LEU A 31 3.36 -4.44 -6.31
N VAL A 32 2.85 -5.52 -5.73
CA VAL A 32 1.57 -6.13 -6.09
C VAL A 32 0.61 -5.95 -4.91
N GLN A 33 -0.52 -5.29 -5.16
CA GLN A 33 -1.49 -4.92 -4.12
C GLN A 33 -2.88 -5.44 -4.48
N TYR A 34 -3.54 -6.06 -3.51
CA TYR A 34 -4.92 -6.54 -3.63
C TYR A 34 -5.88 -5.44 -3.20
N ARG A 35 -6.92 -5.18 -4.01
CA ARG A 35 -7.84 -4.06 -3.79
C ARG A 35 -9.26 -4.40 -4.16
N LEU A 36 -10.18 -3.54 -3.74
CA LEU A 36 -11.51 -3.42 -4.30
C LEU A 36 -11.52 -2.22 -5.26
N MET A 37 -11.79 -2.48 -6.52
CA MET A 37 -11.92 -1.47 -7.58
C MET A 37 -13.38 -1.44 -8.03
N GLY A 38 -14.10 -0.36 -7.70
CA GLY A 38 -15.55 -0.29 -7.98
C GLY A 38 -16.36 -1.42 -7.35
N GLY A 39 -15.93 -1.90 -6.16
CA GLY A 39 -16.57 -3.03 -5.47
C GLY A 39 -16.14 -4.42 -5.96
N CYS A 40 -15.36 -4.52 -7.03
CA CYS A 40 -14.82 -5.77 -7.55
C CYS A 40 -13.40 -6.04 -7.03
N PRO A 41 -13.06 -7.30 -6.71
CA PRO A 41 -11.68 -7.67 -6.38
C PRO A 41 -10.75 -7.37 -7.55
N GLY A 42 -9.63 -6.70 -7.27
CA GLY A 42 -8.64 -6.34 -8.28
C GLY A 42 -7.21 -6.48 -7.79
N LEU A 43 -6.29 -6.41 -8.73
CA LEU A 43 -4.85 -6.34 -8.49
C LEU A 43 -4.32 -5.01 -9.03
N PHE A 44 -3.51 -4.36 -8.25
CA PHE A 44 -2.79 -3.16 -8.63
C PHE A 44 -1.29 -3.45 -8.64
N PHE A 45 -0.63 -3.14 -9.73
CA PHE A 45 0.77 -3.43 -9.97
C PHE A 45 1.55 -2.13 -10.12
N LEU A 46 2.70 -2.03 -9.46
CA LEU A 46 3.55 -0.85 -9.44
C LEU A 46 4.96 -1.18 -9.93
N GLY A 47 5.53 -0.33 -10.77
CA GLY A 47 6.91 -0.46 -11.23
C GLY A 47 7.23 -1.87 -11.75
N LYS A 48 8.26 -2.50 -11.22
CA LYS A 48 8.66 -3.87 -11.58
C LYS A 48 7.58 -4.93 -11.29
N GLY A 49 6.63 -4.64 -10.41
CA GLY A 49 5.46 -5.50 -10.20
C GLY A 49 4.58 -5.62 -11.45
N ALA A 50 4.63 -4.66 -12.37
CA ALA A 50 3.91 -4.75 -13.64
C ALA A 50 4.46 -5.85 -14.56
N ASP A 51 5.74 -6.22 -14.44
CA ASP A 51 6.32 -7.33 -15.18
C ASP A 51 5.69 -8.67 -14.74
N GLU A 52 5.34 -8.77 -13.46
CA GLU A 52 4.62 -9.93 -12.92
C GLU A 52 3.17 -9.99 -13.44
N ALA A 53 2.55 -8.82 -13.69
CA ALA A 53 1.25 -8.77 -14.36
C ALA A 53 1.34 -9.39 -15.75
N MET A 54 2.37 -9.08 -16.53
CA MET A 54 2.56 -9.64 -17.87
C MET A 54 2.71 -11.16 -17.83
N ARG A 55 3.44 -11.71 -16.85
CA ARG A 55 3.57 -13.16 -16.65
C ARG A 55 2.23 -13.82 -16.26
N LEU A 56 1.50 -13.17 -15.37
CA LEU A 56 0.15 -13.63 -15.01
C LEU A 56 -0.72 -13.65 -16.26
N PHE A 57 -0.62 -12.61 -17.10
CA PHE A 57 -1.42 -12.45 -18.31
C PHE A 57 -0.97 -13.35 -19.48
N ALA A 58 0.19 -13.91 -19.46
CA ALA A 58 0.63 -14.92 -20.40
C ALA A 58 0.02 -16.32 -20.13
N GLN A 59 -0.68 -16.50 -19.00
CA GLN A 59 -1.35 -17.78 -18.68
C GLN A 59 -2.60 -17.96 -19.56
N PRO A 60 -2.90 -19.18 -20.04
CA PRO A 60 -4.03 -19.43 -20.94
C PRO A 60 -5.39 -19.31 -20.22
N ASP A 61 -5.44 -19.44 -18.91
CA ASP A 61 -6.65 -19.34 -18.10
C ASP A 61 -6.57 -18.20 -17.07
N TRP A 62 -7.49 -17.26 -17.19
CA TRP A 62 -7.61 -16.05 -16.36
C TRP A 62 -8.62 -16.20 -15.23
N SER A 63 -9.26 -17.34 -15.12
CA SER A 63 -10.24 -17.58 -14.07
C SER A 63 -9.56 -17.70 -12.70
N VAL A 64 -10.23 -17.19 -11.67
CA VAL A 64 -9.83 -17.34 -10.28
C VAL A 64 -10.95 -17.96 -9.51
N THR A 65 -10.71 -19.11 -8.90
CA THR A 65 -11.70 -19.79 -8.06
C THR A 65 -11.59 -19.30 -6.62
N PHE A 66 -12.70 -18.81 -6.09
CA PHE A 66 -12.83 -18.48 -4.68
C PHE A 66 -13.26 -19.72 -3.92
N THR A 67 -12.32 -20.43 -3.31
CA THR A 67 -12.51 -21.76 -2.69
C THR A 67 -13.63 -21.81 -1.65
N ARG A 68 -13.89 -20.73 -0.91
CA ARG A 68 -14.97 -20.68 0.09
C ARG A 68 -16.37 -20.55 -0.50
N GLN A 69 -16.50 -20.11 -1.75
CA GLN A 69 -17.78 -19.83 -2.40
C GLN A 69 -18.00 -20.65 -3.66
N ASN A 70 -17.04 -21.46 -4.05
CA ASN A 70 -17.01 -22.21 -5.31
C ASN A 70 -17.40 -21.35 -6.55
N LYS A 71 -17.07 -20.05 -6.49
CA LYS A 71 -17.34 -19.08 -7.56
C LYS A 71 -16.06 -18.86 -8.38
N VAL A 72 -16.26 -18.79 -9.68
CA VAL A 72 -15.19 -18.47 -10.64
C VAL A 72 -15.34 -17.00 -11.04
N ALA A 73 -14.27 -16.24 -10.94
CA ALA A 73 -14.20 -14.88 -11.46
C ALA A 73 -13.31 -14.86 -12.69
N HIS A 74 -13.70 -14.09 -13.68
CA HIS A 74 -12.94 -13.84 -14.90
C HIS A 74 -12.44 -12.41 -14.92
N LEU A 75 -11.37 -12.14 -15.68
CA LEU A 75 -10.88 -10.80 -15.88
C LEU A 75 -11.94 -9.97 -16.62
N SER A 76 -12.37 -8.86 -16.02
CA SER A 76 -13.36 -7.95 -16.60
C SER A 76 -12.72 -6.75 -17.28
N GLU A 77 -11.65 -6.23 -16.69
CA GLU A 77 -10.99 -5.01 -17.16
C GLU A 77 -9.51 -5.00 -16.80
N MET A 78 -8.69 -4.40 -17.65
CA MET A 78 -7.29 -4.09 -17.38
C MET A 78 -6.99 -2.66 -17.83
N LYS A 79 -6.40 -1.87 -16.93
CA LYS A 79 -5.95 -0.50 -17.21
C LYS A 79 -4.45 -0.39 -17.00
N ARG A 80 -3.79 0.38 -17.85
CA ARG A 80 -2.38 0.75 -17.70
C ARG A 80 -2.27 2.27 -17.71
N ALA A 81 -1.49 2.79 -16.76
CA ALA A 81 -1.16 4.22 -16.70
C ALA A 81 0.33 4.39 -16.41
N ILE A 82 0.90 5.46 -16.92
CA ILE A 82 2.25 5.91 -16.57
C ILE A 82 2.09 6.96 -15.49
N GLN A 83 2.72 6.74 -14.34
CA GLN A 83 2.73 7.68 -13.23
C GLN A 83 4.16 7.95 -12.81
N GLN A 84 4.38 9.12 -12.24
CA GLN A 84 5.72 9.56 -11.82
C GLN A 84 5.83 9.49 -10.29
N ILE A 85 7.06 9.30 -9.83
CA ILE A 85 7.48 9.58 -8.46
C ILE A 85 8.65 10.54 -8.52
N GLY A 86 8.67 11.56 -7.66
CA GLY A 86 9.71 12.57 -7.70
C GLY A 86 9.44 13.73 -6.76
N LEU A 87 10.13 14.84 -6.98
CA LEU A 87 9.88 16.12 -6.32
C LEU A 87 9.26 17.11 -7.30
N SER A 88 8.44 17.98 -6.78
CA SER A 88 7.79 19.09 -7.48
C SER A 88 8.17 20.41 -6.79
N GLN A 89 8.27 21.48 -7.58
CA GLN A 89 8.38 22.82 -7.01
C GLN A 89 7.07 23.32 -6.38
N LYS A 90 5.97 22.62 -6.61
CA LYS A 90 4.65 22.94 -6.08
C LYS A 90 4.18 21.86 -5.12
N MET A 91 3.55 22.28 -4.03
CA MET A 91 2.88 21.36 -3.13
C MET A 91 1.76 20.62 -3.86
N GLN A 92 1.74 19.32 -3.68
CA GLN A 92 0.69 18.42 -4.17
C GLN A 92 -0.27 18.12 -3.03
N GLN A 93 -1.55 18.03 -3.33
CA GLN A 93 -2.57 17.68 -2.37
C GLN A 93 -3.00 16.23 -2.59
N TYR A 94 -2.99 15.47 -1.54
CA TYR A 94 -3.40 14.06 -1.56
C TYR A 94 -4.32 13.74 -0.39
N ARG A 95 -5.05 12.65 -0.56
CA ARG A 95 -5.88 12.04 0.48
C ARG A 95 -5.48 10.59 0.69
N LEU A 96 -5.50 10.12 1.93
CA LEU A 96 -5.34 8.72 2.28
C LEU A 96 -6.63 8.17 2.88
N ARG A 97 -7.09 7.05 2.32
CA ARG A 97 -8.21 6.30 2.87
C ARG A 97 -7.76 5.11 3.68
N SER A 98 -8.42 4.88 4.81
CA SER A 98 -8.18 3.73 5.68
C SER A 98 -6.69 3.49 5.96
N TRP A 99 -5.96 4.55 6.22
CA TRP A 99 -4.51 4.52 6.42
C TRP A 99 -4.16 3.96 7.79
N ILE A 100 -3.51 2.80 7.85
CA ILE A 100 -2.95 2.23 9.07
C ILE A 100 -1.54 2.80 9.25
N ALA A 101 -1.46 3.94 9.96
CA ALA A 101 -0.23 4.72 10.11
C ALA A 101 0.87 4.00 10.88
N PHE A 102 0.50 3.23 11.92
CA PHE A 102 1.42 2.82 12.96
C PHE A 102 1.57 1.30 13.06
N ASN A 103 2.77 0.84 13.41
CA ASN A 103 2.99 -0.46 14.02
C ASN A 103 2.57 -0.42 15.50
N GLN A 104 2.66 -1.55 16.19
CA GLN A 104 2.20 -1.66 17.58
C GLN A 104 2.92 -0.68 18.53
N ASP A 105 4.23 -0.50 18.36
CA ASP A 105 5.03 0.35 19.26
C ASP A 105 4.77 1.84 18.98
N ASN A 106 4.71 2.24 17.71
CA ASN A 106 4.37 3.61 17.34
C ASN A 106 2.92 3.95 17.71
N TYR A 107 2.00 2.96 17.70
CA TYR A 107 0.63 3.16 18.16
C TYR A 107 0.57 3.44 19.67
N LYS A 108 1.37 2.71 20.48
CA LYS A 108 1.48 3.01 21.91
C LYS A 108 1.99 4.43 22.15
N ARG A 109 3.03 4.84 21.41
CA ARG A 109 3.54 6.22 21.49
C ARG A 109 2.47 7.25 21.11
N TYR A 110 1.72 7.00 20.05
CA TYR A 110 0.61 7.87 19.62
C TYR A 110 -0.45 8.01 20.73
N GLN A 111 -0.83 6.91 21.38
CA GLN A 111 -1.78 6.93 22.48
C GLN A 111 -1.28 7.72 23.71
N GLN A 112 0.02 7.62 24.01
CA GLN A 112 0.67 8.31 25.13
C GLN A 112 1.01 9.77 24.84
N THR A 113 1.00 10.18 23.55
CA THR A 113 1.34 11.55 23.17
C THR A 113 0.17 12.49 23.51
N PRO A 114 0.38 13.48 24.40
CA PRO A 114 -0.63 14.45 24.75
C PRO A 114 -0.86 15.45 23.61
N GLY A 115 -2.09 15.91 23.50
CA GLY A 115 -2.46 16.97 22.56
C GLY A 115 -2.52 16.55 21.09
N LEU A 116 -3.18 17.35 20.29
CA LEU A 116 -3.39 17.10 18.87
C LEU A 116 -2.09 17.32 18.08
N ILE A 117 -1.36 18.39 18.37
CA ILE A 117 -0.15 18.77 17.63
C ILE A 117 0.90 17.65 17.68
N GLY A 118 1.23 17.13 18.86
CA GLY A 118 2.19 16.04 18.98
C GLY A 118 1.76 14.75 18.28
N ARG A 119 0.45 14.47 18.24
CA ARG A 119 -0.10 13.34 17.50
C ARG A 119 0.00 13.53 15.98
N LEU A 120 -0.26 14.73 15.48
CA LEU A 120 -0.07 15.07 14.06
C LEU A 120 1.39 14.94 13.63
N GLU A 121 2.33 15.45 14.42
CA GLU A 121 3.77 15.30 14.15
C GLU A 121 4.22 13.82 14.07
N LEU A 122 3.63 12.94 14.91
CA LEU A 122 3.90 11.50 14.83
C LEU A 122 3.34 10.90 13.55
N MET A 123 2.15 11.32 13.14
CA MET A 123 1.51 10.88 11.91
C MET A 123 2.28 11.34 10.68
N GLU A 124 2.69 12.60 10.63
CA GLU A 124 3.50 13.17 9.53
C GLU A 124 4.85 12.47 9.39
N ARG A 125 5.54 12.20 10.49
CA ARG A 125 6.79 11.41 10.48
C ARG A 125 6.56 9.97 9.98
N ALA A 126 5.47 9.34 10.39
CA ALA A 126 5.13 8.00 9.90
C ALA A 126 4.84 8.03 8.39
N LEU A 127 4.09 9.04 7.93
CA LEU A 127 3.74 9.22 6.53
C LEU A 127 4.98 9.48 5.67
N ALA A 128 5.88 10.37 6.09
CA ALA A 128 7.14 10.63 5.40
C ALA A 128 8.00 9.35 5.28
N GLY A 129 8.12 8.58 6.36
CA GLY A 129 8.83 7.28 6.32
C GLY A 129 8.20 6.26 5.37
N GLN A 130 6.88 6.26 5.25
CA GLN A 130 6.15 5.37 4.33
C GLN A 130 6.28 5.81 2.87
N ILE A 131 6.33 7.11 2.60
CA ILE A 131 6.63 7.67 1.27
C ILE A 131 8.04 7.27 0.84
N LEU A 132 9.03 7.35 1.74
CA LEU A 132 10.39 6.86 1.49
C LEU A 132 10.40 5.35 1.19
N GLY A 133 9.62 4.58 1.93
CA GLY A 133 9.47 3.14 1.70
C GLY A 133 8.86 2.81 0.33
N LEU A 134 7.84 3.56 -0.10
CA LEU A 134 7.25 3.46 -1.43
C LEU A 134 8.30 3.79 -2.51
N ALA A 135 9.01 4.92 -2.37
CA ALA A 135 10.04 5.34 -3.30
C ALA A 135 11.14 4.28 -3.45
N THR A 136 11.68 3.81 -2.33
CA THR A 136 12.68 2.72 -2.31
C THR A 136 12.16 1.45 -2.99
N GLY A 137 10.91 1.08 -2.73
CA GLY A 137 10.27 -0.07 -3.37
C GLY A 137 10.15 0.06 -4.89
N LEU A 138 9.97 1.28 -5.38
CA LEU A 138 9.96 1.61 -6.81
C LEU A 138 11.36 1.79 -7.41
N GLY A 139 12.42 1.67 -6.60
CA GLY A 139 13.81 1.89 -7.02
C GLY A 139 14.17 3.37 -7.18
N TYR A 140 13.41 4.27 -6.54
CA TYR A 140 13.64 5.69 -6.58
C TYR A 140 14.20 6.20 -5.24
N GLN A 141 15.15 7.12 -5.29
CA GLN A 141 15.68 7.84 -4.14
C GLN A 141 15.46 9.34 -4.34
N PHE A 142 14.84 9.99 -3.38
CA PHE A 142 14.67 11.43 -3.41
C PHE A 142 16.05 12.10 -3.30
N PRO A 143 16.38 13.05 -4.19
CA PRO A 143 17.69 13.71 -4.19
C PRO A 143 17.87 14.63 -2.97
N GLU A 144 16.78 15.10 -2.39
CA GLU A 144 16.75 15.99 -1.22
C GLU A 144 15.54 15.65 -0.34
N ARG A 145 15.44 16.35 0.79
CA ARG A 145 14.31 16.17 1.72
C ARG A 145 13.05 16.77 1.12
N PHE A 146 11.94 16.09 1.30
CA PHE A 146 10.60 16.57 1.00
C PHE A 146 9.85 16.88 2.29
N SER A 147 8.85 17.74 2.18
CA SER A 147 7.95 18.11 3.27
C SER A 147 6.67 17.29 3.24
N VAL A 148 6.07 17.07 4.41
CA VAL A 148 4.75 16.45 4.58
C VAL A 148 4.02 17.23 5.67
N ALA A 149 2.80 17.66 5.37
CA ALA A 149 1.92 18.27 6.36
C ALA A 149 0.50 17.70 6.21
N ILE A 150 -0.07 17.20 7.30
CA ILE A 150 -1.48 16.79 7.34
C ILE A 150 -2.32 18.06 7.42
N THR A 151 -3.13 18.29 6.39
CA THR A 151 -3.99 19.47 6.26
C THR A 151 -5.38 19.24 6.84
N GLU A 152 -5.84 17.99 6.82
CA GLU A 152 -7.16 17.63 7.28
C GLU A 152 -7.19 16.24 7.91
N TRP A 153 -7.87 16.13 9.04
CA TRP A 153 -8.14 14.85 9.69
C TRP A 153 -9.64 14.58 9.65
N GLU A 154 -10.05 13.71 8.73
CA GLU A 154 -11.45 13.38 8.50
C GLU A 154 -12.00 12.34 9.48
N GLY A 155 -11.15 11.76 10.30
CA GLY A 155 -11.53 10.79 11.32
C GLY A 155 -10.67 9.54 11.37
N ALA A 156 -11.02 8.66 12.29
CA ALA A 156 -10.36 7.37 12.47
C ALA A 156 -11.42 6.28 12.72
N SER A 157 -11.14 5.08 12.20
CA SER A 157 -12.00 3.91 12.38
C SER A 157 -11.18 2.69 12.80
N THR A 158 -11.84 1.77 13.50
CA THR A 158 -11.20 0.48 13.80
C THR A 158 -11.42 -0.49 12.66
N VAL A 159 -10.33 -0.99 12.10
CA VAL A 159 -10.32 -1.98 11.02
C VAL A 159 -9.73 -3.30 11.50
N THR A 160 -10.12 -4.40 10.86
CA THR A 160 -9.51 -5.71 11.12
C THR A 160 -8.43 -5.98 10.10
N PHE A 161 -7.19 -6.11 10.57
CA PHE A 161 -6.04 -6.45 9.75
C PHE A 161 -5.33 -7.68 10.33
N SER A 162 -5.23 -8.77 9.56
CA SER A 162 -4.58 -10.04 9.99
C SER A 162 -5.03 -10.52 11.38
N LYS A 163 -6.35 -10.55 11.62
CA LYS A 163 -7.01 -10.93 12.88
C LYS A 163 -6.85 -9.92 14.04
N ASN A 164 -6.11 -8.83 13.87
CA ASN A 164 -5.93 -7.79 14.87
C ASN A 164 -6.82 -6.57 14.54
N LYS A 165 -7.36 -5.94 15.57
CA LYS A 165 -8.00 -4.63 15.44
C LYS A 165 -6.92 -3.56 15.39
N MET A 166 -6.97 -2.70 14.38
CA MET A 166 -6.03 -1.61 14.17
C MET A 166 -6.78 -0.32 13.90
N LEU A 167 -6.17 0.80 14.29
CA LEU A 167 -6.71 2.12 13.98
C LEU A 167 -6.26 2.52 12.58
N ALA A 168 -7.22 2.88 11.75
CA ALA A 168 -7.02 3.43 10.42
C ALA A 168 -7.57 4.85 10.35
N PHE A 169 -6.87 5.72 9.66
CA PHE A 169 -7.17 7.15 9.53
C PHE A 169 -7.59 7.49 8.11
N ASN A 170 -8.48 8.48 7.99
CA ASN A 170 -8.71 9.20 6.74
C ASN A 170 -8.13 10.60 6.94
N VAL A 171 -7.19 10.98 6.08
CA VAL A 171 -6.48 12.27 6.17
C VAL A 171 -6.24 12.85 4.80
N SER A 172 -6.30 14.18 4.70
CA SER A 172 -5.73 14.93 3.60
C SER A 172 -4.38 15.48 4.00
N PHE A 173 -3.43 15.50 3.08
CA PHE A 173 -2.09 15.99 3.33
C PHE A 173 -1.52 16.67 2.08
N GLN A 174 -0.57 17.54 2.31
CA GLN A 174 0.20 18.17 1.26
C GLN A 174 1.68 17.81 1.36
N THR A 175 2.33 17.71 0.22
CA THR A 175 3.75 17.39 0.09
C THR A 175 4.28 17.92 -1.24
N ASP A 176 5.56 18.22 -1.31
CA ASP A 176 6.27 18.47 -2.57
C ASP A 176 6.72 17.18 -3.27
N ALA A 177 6.52 16.00 -2.64
CA ALA A 177 6.69 14.73 -3.32
C ALA A 177 5.53 14.46 -4.30
N VAL A 178 5.86 14.09 -5.53
CA VAL A 178 4.91 13.54 -6.51
C VAL A 178 4.76 12.06 -6.24
N LEU A 179 3.54 11.62 -5.99
CA LEU A 179 3.23 10.25 -5.59
C LEU A 179 2.33 9.56 -6.62
N PRO A 180 2.56 8.27 -6.88
CA PRO A 180 1.67 7.50 -7.75
C PRO A 180 0.31 7.31 -7.08
N LEU A 181 -0.75 7.74 -7.77
CA LEU A 181 -2.13 7.58 -7.31
C LEU A 181 -2.49 6.09 -7.23
N GLN A 182 -3.40 5.78 -6.33
CA GLN A 182 -3.83 4.43 -6.03
C GLN A 182 -2.76 3.54 -5.39
N ALA A 183 -1.51 3.98 -5.22
CA ALA A 183 -0.54 3.26 -4.41
C ALA A 183 -0.95 3.28 -2.94
N GLY A 184 -0.77 2.17 -2.22
CA GLY A 184 -1.05 2.11 -0.78
C GLY A 184 0.11 2.61 0.06
N LEU A 185 -0.15 3.34 1.14
CA LEU A 185 0.83 3.70 2.16
C LEU A 185 0.49 3.07 3.51
N GLY A 186 1.52 2.80 4.29
CA GLY A 186 1.37 2.25 5.64
C GLY A 186 1.18 0.74 5.71
N ARG A 187 0.71 0.28 6.86
CA ARG A 187 0.48 -1.14 7.07
C ARG A 187 -0.72 -1.62 6.26
N GLY A 188 -0.56 -2.76 5.64
CA GLY A 188 -1.62 -3.32 4.82
C GLY A 188 -1.75 -2.70 3.43
N ALA A 189 -0.80 -1.89 2.98
CA ALA A 189 -0.76 -1.33 1.62
C ALA A 189 -0.99 -2.41 0.55
N GLY A 190 -0.38 -3.59 0.68
CA GLY A 190 -0.62 -4.73 -0.21
C GLY A 190 -2.01 -5.35 -0.13
N ARG A 191 -2.88 -4.89 0.77
CA ARG A 191 -4.24 -5.41 1.01
C ARG A 191 -5.31 -4.33 0.94
N GLY A 192 -5.04 -3.21 0.26
CA GLY A 192 -5.99 -2.16 -0.01
C GLY A 192 -6.17 -1.11 1.09
N PHE A 193 -5.21 -1.01 2.02
CA PHE A 193 -5.17 0.04 3.03
C PHE A 193 -4.27 1.19 2.60
N GLY A 194 -4.62 2.42 3.03
CA GLY A 194 -3.82 3.62 2.82
C GLY A 194 -3.71 4.04 1.36
N GLU A 195 -4.78 3.91 0.59
CA GLU A 195 -4.80 4.30 -0.82
C GLU A 195 -4.58 5.80 -0.99
N ILE A 196 -3.67 6.18 -1.90
CA ILE A 196 -3.41 7.57 -2.28
C ILE A 196 -4.43 7.99 -3.34
N GLU A 197 -5.18 9.03 -3.02
CA GLU A 197 -6.13 9.71 -3.92
C GLU A 197 -5.70 11.16 -4.15
N ILE A 198 -6.23 11.81 -5.17
CA ILE A 198 -6.13 13.27 -5.32
C ILE A 198 -6.96 13.91 -4.21
N GLY A 199 -6.40 14.89 -3.51
CA GLY A 199 -7.06 15.70 -2.49
C GLY A 199 -7.87 16.85 -3.08
#